data_3d088e60984b9657e36c12805088efd0
#
_entry.id   3d088e60984b9657e36c12805088efd0
#
_cell.length_a   1.000
_cell.length_b   1.000
_cell.length_c   1.000
_cell.angle_alpha   90.00
_cell.angle_beta   90.00
_cell.angle_gamma   90.00
#
_symmetry.space_group_name_H-M   'P 1'
#
loop_
_entity.id
_entity.type
_entity.pdbx_description
1 polymer ?
#
loop_
_entity_poly.entity_id
_entity_poly.type
_entity_poly.pdbx_seq_one_letter_code
_entity_poly.pdbx_strand_id
1 'polypeptide(L)'
;MAQVESHAAGGGFQLWNRELASYPERTARRLYLLLVVIITVTLYYELYVGGGVATLMLAELKIPFSLFVYVLAAGNLVGAFASLLAGLADRFGRANLVIYGQLLVALITLFWMPNVTGVVSWGIALTAISFVEGVVLVATPALIRDFSPQVGRATAMGFWTIGPVLGSLAVSAVVTLTLPHFQTWQSQFVICGIFGLVVFVVALAFLRELTPNLRDQLMVSERDRVLVEMKAKGLDIAASLRNPWRQMLHVDVIASAFGVSMLLFFYYTIVGFGIIYVVTVFHYSLEEANALFNWNWAANALALVAAGLLSDRLRVRKPFMLVGGIGAGIMVWLYLLQAGGKPSFETLALISCAQAIFAGMAYVTWMASFTETVEARNPALTATGLAVWGWIIRVVVTACLALLPSVVMSVNPLIEAPYVMAAYEKVLADKAQPSAELLAALEHIKQAAAAAPGEWQTWFWICIVGVAFFIATIFLMRGRWSPAAARADDMAHDAAVARELEALNRAAR
;
A
#
# COMPACT_ATOMS: atom_id res chain seq x y z
N MET A 1 11.22 51.97 9.03
CA MET A 1 11.43 51.16 10.25
C MET A 1 10.08 50.60 10.64
N ALA A 2 9.71 49.46 10.14
CA ALA A 2 8.51 48.71 10.53
C ALA A 2 8.95 47.68 11.58
N GLN A 3 8.30 47.76 12.73
CA GLN A 3 8.50 46.82 13.83
C GLN A 3 8.16 45.42 13.38
N VAL A 4 9.15 44.56 13.33
CA VAL A 4 8.98 43.09 13.25
C VAL A 4 8.60 42.66 14.67
N GLU A 5 7.30 42.55 14.93
CA GLU A 5 6.82 41.84 16.13
C GLU A 5 7.19 40.39 15.99
N SER A 6 8.18 39.96 16.79
CA SER A 6 8.51 38.57 16.98
C SER A 6 7.35 37.92 17.74
N HIS A 7 6.42 37.33 17.02
CA HIS A 7 5.52 36.35 17.62
C HIS A 7 6.33 35.11 17.95
N ALA A 8 6.87 35.08 19.17
CA ALA A 8 7.35 33.87 19.79
C ALA A 8 6.22 32.84 19.68
N ALA A 9 6.52 31.69 19.05
CA ALA A 9 5.62 30.57 18.97
C ALA A 9 5.27 30.14 20.40
N GLY A 10 4.10 30.56 20.88
CA GLY A 10 3.54 30.10 22.13
C GLY A 10 3.32 28.57 22.01
N GLY A 11 4.07 27.81 22.81
CA GLY A 11 3.97 26.37 22.93
C GLY A 11 2.66 25.92 23.57
N GLY A 12 1.52 26.48 23.17
CA GLY A 12 0.19 26.10 23.61
C GLY A 12 -0.35 24.96 22.71
N PHE A 13 -1.08 24.07 23.34
CA PHE A 13 -1.80 22.98 22.68
C PHE A 13 -2.85 23.57 21.72
N GLN A 14 -2.58 23.56 20.41
CA GLN A 14 -3.46 24.15 19.40
C GLN A 14 -4.30 23.04 18.76
N LEU A 15 -5.60 23.06 19.00
CA LEU A 15 -6.52 22.05 18.48
C LEU A 15 -6.73 22.15 16.97
N TRP A 16 -6.72 23.36 16.41
CA TRP A 16 -7.07 23.59 14.99
C TRP A 16 -6.02 24.40 14.21
N ASN A 17 -5.57 25.55 14.73
CA ASN A 17 -4.59 26.40 14.06
C ASN A 17 -3.17 25.84 14.23
N ARG A 18 -2.63 25.20 13.19
CA ARG A 18 -1.36 24.46 13.21
C ARG A 18 -0.36 24.98 12.20
N GLU A 19 -0.66 26.13 11.61
CA GLU A 19 0.11 26.70 10.54
C GLU A 19 1.45 27.28 11.03
N LEU A 20 2.51 26.96 10.30
CA LEU A 20 3.84 27.53 10.48
C LEU A 20 4.01 28.71 9.52
N ALA A 21 4.31 29.88 10.08
CA ALA A 21 4.57 31.10 9.32
C ALA A 21 5.97 31.15 8.67
N SER A 22 6.89 30.31 9.11
CA SER A 22 8.25 30.20 8.60
C SER A 22 8.61 28.74 8.31
N TYR A 23 9.50 28.53 7.33
CA TYR A 23 9.95 27.18 6.99
C TYR A 23 10.78 26.61 8.14
N PRO A 24 10.44 25.42 8.68
CA PRO A 24 11.06 24.89 9.87
C PRO A 24 12.51 24.43 9.61
N GLU A 25 13.31 24.40 10.67
CA GLU A 25 14.68 23.91 10.64
C GLU A 25 14.78 22.43 10.25
N ARG A 26 15.96 22.00 9.82
CA ARG A 26 16.21 20.64 9.30
C ARG A 26 15.78 19.54 10.26
N THR A 27 16.02 19.70 11.57
CA THR A 27 15.65 18.70 12.58
C THR A 27 14.14 18.60 12.74
N ALA A 28 13.43 19.75 12.85
CA ALA A 28 11.99 19.79 12.97
C ALA A 28 11.31 19.19 11.72
N ARG A 29 11.81 19.48 10.51
CA ARG A 29 11.31 18.88 9.27
C ARG A 29 11.43 17.36 9.27
N ARG A 30 12.58 16.82 9.72
CA ARG A 30 12.76 15.36 9.81
C ARG A 30 11.80 14.73 10.80
N LEU A 31 11.51 15.40 11.91
CA LEU A 31 10.53 14.91 12.89
C LEU A 31 9.10 14.94 12.31
N TYR A 32 8.72 16.00 11.59
CA TYR A 32 7.42 16.03 10.90
C TYR A 32 7.31 14.94 9.84
N LEU A 33 8.34 14.72 9.03
CA LEU A 33 8.38 13.65 8.04
C LEU A 33 8.26 12.26 8.70
N LEU A 34 9.02 12.01 9.76
CA LEU A 34 8.93 10.77 10.51
C LEU A 34 7.52 10.55 11.06
N LEU A 35 6.92 11.58 11.64
CA LEU A 35 5.57 11.51 12.19
C LEU A 35 4.52 11.20 11.11
N VAL A 36 4.60 11.84 9.94
CA VAL A 36 3.69 11.53 8.81
C VAL A 36 3.88 10.09 8.31
N VAL A 37 5.11 9.57 8.28
CA VAL A 37 5.37 8.16 7.94
C VAL A 37 4.76 7.22 8.99
N ILE A 38 4.94 7.51 10.29
CA ILE A 38 4.35 6.72 11.38
C ILE A 38 2.81 6.71 11.26
N ILE A 39 2.19 7.86 11.02
CA ILE A 39 0.73 7.93 10.82
C ILE A 39 0.32 7.08 9.61
N THR A 40 1.04 7.16 8.50
CA THR A 40 0.75 6.36 7.31
C THR A 40 0.84 4.85 7.60
N VAL A 41 1.88 4.41 8.30
CA VAL A 41 2.04 3.00 8.73
C VAL A 41 0.88 2.59 9.64
N THR A 42 0.46 3.45 10.57
CA THR A 42 -0.64 3.18 11.49
C THR A 42 -1.97 3.03 10.75
N LEU A 43 -2.27 3.91 9.79
CA LEU A 43 -3.48 3.80 8.96
C LEU A 43 -3.52 2.45 8.21
N TYR A 44 -2.40 2.02 7.62
CA TYR A 44 -2.34 0.70 6.98
C TYR A 44 -2.41 -0.46 7.98
N TYR A 45 -1.89 -0.30 9.19
CA TYR A 45 -2.06 -1.29 10.25
C TYR A 45 -3.55 -1.43 10.61
N GLU A 46 -4.27 -0.31 10.79
CA GLU A 46 -5.71 -0.29 11.09
C GLU A 46 -6.56 -0.87 9.94
N LEU A 47 -6.20 -0.62 8.68
CA LEU A 47 -6.89 -1.19 7.52
C LEU A 47 -6.68 -2.70 7.39
N TYR A 48 -5.47 -3.18 7.68
CA TYR A 48 -5.07 -4.56 7.38
C TYR A 48 -5.21 -5.53 8.57
N VAL A 49 -5.45 -5.05 9.79
CA VAL A 49 -5.54 -5.91 11.00
C VAL A 49 -6.57 -7.03 10.85
N GLY A 50 -7.68 -6.78 10.18
CA GLY A 50 -8.70 -7.78 9.89
C GLY A 50 -8.20 -8.98 9.08
N GLY A 51 -7.23 -8.76 8.17
CA GLY A 51 -6.58 -9.84 7.40
C GLY A 51 -5.75 -10.78 8.29
N GLY A 52 -5.09 -10.24 9.32
CA GLY A 52 -4.27 -11.00 10.27
C GLY A 52 -5.07 -11.97 11.16
N VAL A 53 -6.36 -11.73 11.36
CA VAL A 53 -7.27 -12.53 12.18
C VAL A 53 -8.51 -13.01 11.45
N ALA A 54 -8.47 -12.96 10.11
CA ALA A 54 -9.63 -13.21 9.25
C ALA A 54 -10.30 -14.55 9.52
N THR A 55 -9.55 -15.63 9.74
CA THR A 55 -10.11 -16.97 9.97
C THR A 55 -10.95 -17.03 11.24
N LEU A 56 -10.51 -16.43 12.36
CA LEU A 56 -11.30 -16.36 13.60
C LEU A 56 -12.55 -15.51 13.41
N MET A 57 -12.43 -14.36 12.76
CA MET A 57 -13.53 -13.44 12.51
C MET A 57 -14.60 -14.07 11.61
N LEU A 58 -14.19 -14.73 10.52
CA LEU A 58 -15.11 -15.40 9.60
C LEU A 58 -15.87 -16.53 10.28
N ALA A 59 -15.19 -17.32 11.12
CA ALA A 59 -15.80 -18.44 11.84
C ALA A 59 -16.83 -17.93 12.87
N GLU A 60 -16.46 -16.96 13.72
CA GLU A 60 -17.32 -16.47 14.81
C GLU A 60 -18.52 -15.68 14.28
N LEU A 61 -18.30 -14.78 13.32
CA LEU A 61 -19.36 -13.96 12.74
C LEU A 61 -20.16 -14.68 11.63
N LYS A 62 -19.77 -15.91 11.29
CA LYS A 62 -20.36 -16.72 10.21
C LYS A 62 -20.45 -15.95 8.89
N ILE A 63 -19.39 -15.20 8.55
CA ILE A 63 -19.30 -14.44 7.33
C ILE A 63 -18.84 -15.36 6.20
N PRO A 64 -19.61 -15.55 5.13
CA PRO A 64 -19.16 -16.29 3.96
C PRO A 64 -17.93 -15.63 3.34
N PHE A 65 -16.95 -16.42 2.93
CA PHE A 65 -15.71 -15.93 2.33
C PHE A 65 -15.96 -15.02 1.13
N SER A 66 -16.95 -15.36 0.30
CA SER A 66 -17.35 -14.52 -0.84
C SER A 66 -17.79 -13.11 -0.41
N LEU A 67 -18.62 -13.00 0.63
CA LEU A 67 -19.05 -11.71 1.16
C LEU A 67 -17.90 -10.94 1.79
N PHE A 68 -17.00 -11.63 2.48
CA PHE A 68 -15.78 -11.03 3.01
C PHE A 68 -14.96 -10.37 1.90
N VAL A 69 -14.71 -11.09 0.82
CA VAL A 69 -13.96 -10.58 -0.33
C VAL A 69 -14.68 -9.40 -1.01
N TYR A 70 -15.99 -9.52 -1.22
CA TYR A 70 -16.77 -8.45 -1.87
C TYR A 70 -16.82 -7.18 -1.03
N VAL A 71 -16.88 -7.29 0.30
CA VAL A 71 -16.83 -6.12 1.18
C VAL A 71 -15.46 -5.46 1.15
N LEU A 72 -14.37 -6.24 1.14
CA LEU A 72 -13.01 -5.69 0.96
C LEU A 72 -12.86 -4.98 -0.40
N ALA A 73 -13.36 -5.59 -1.48
CA ALA A 73 -13.35 -5.00 -2.81
C ALA A 73 -14.16 -3.70 -2.87
N ALA A 74 -15.35 -3.69 -2.27
CA ALA A 74 -16.21 -2.50 -2.17
C ALA A 74 -15.53 -1.39 -1.35
N GLY A 75 -14.94 -1.72 -0.20
CA GLY A 75 -14.16 -0.80 0.62
C GLY A 75 -13.02 -0.14 -0.15
N ASN A 76 -12.23 -0.94 -0.90
CA ASN A 76 -11.17 -0.41 -1.76
C ASN A 76 -11.71 0.56 -2.83
N LEU A 77 -12.86 0.27 -3.42
CA LEU A 77 -13.51 1.14 -4.41
C LEU A 77 -14.03 2.43 -3.76
N VAL A 78 -14.65 2.34 -2.58
CA VAL A 78 -15.10 3.52 -1.82
C VAL A 78 -13.91 4.41 -1.45
N GLY A 79 -12.80 3.84 -1.00
CA GLY A 79 -11.56 4.57 -0.76
C GLY A 79 -11.00 5.24 -2.03
N ALA A 80 -11.20 4.63 -3.23
CA ALA A 80 -10.85 5.24 -4.50
C ALA A 80 -11.66 6.52 -4.76
N PHE A 81 -12.96 6.48 -4.57
CA PHE A 81 -13.83 7.68 -4.71
C PHE A 81 -13.53 8.72 -3.62
N ALA A 82 -13.29 8.28 -2.38
CA ALA A 82 -12.95 9.18 -1.29
C ALA A 82 -11.65 9.97 -1.57
N SER A 83 -10.69 9.39 -2.27
CA SER A 83 -9.45 10.08 -2.65
C SER A 83 -9.68 11.29 -3.58
N LEU A 84 -10.82 11.35 -4.29
CA LEU A 84 -11.19 12.52 -5.09
C LEU A 84 -11.57 13.74 -4.24
N LEU A 85 -11.87 13.53 -2.95
CA LEU A 85 -12.13 14.60 -1.99
C LEU A 85 -10.83 15.26 -1.47
N ALA A 86 -9.71 15.05 -2.16
CA ALA A 86 -8.40 15.64 -1.82
C ALA A 86 -8.44 17.16 -1.62
N GLY A 87 -9.33 17.88 -2.32
CA GLY A 87 -9.55 19.30 -2.13
C GLY A 87 -9.99 19.71 -0.71
N LEU A 88 -10.49 18.79 0.11
CA LEU A 88 -10.77 19.02 1.51
C LEU A 88 -9.49 19.35 2.31
N ALA A 89 -8.34 18.79 1.91
CA ALA A 89 -7.06 19.05 2.55
C ALA A 89 -6.63 20.53 2.43
N ASP A 90 -6.95 21.17 1.33
CA ASP A 90 -6.65 22.61 1.14
C ASP A 90 -7.66 23.51 1.87
N ARG A 91 -8.90 23.03 2.12
CA ARG A 91 -9.94 23.78 2.82
C ARG A 91 -9.83 23.68 4.35
N PHE A 92 -9.55 22.49 4.88
CA PHE A 92 -9.53 22.21 6.33
C PHE A 92 -8.13 22.16 6.93
N GLY A 93 -7.09 22.25 6.09
CA GLY A 93 -5.69 22.03 6.46
C GLY A 93 -5.27 20.57 6.32
N ARG A 94 -4.09 20.36 5.78
CA ARG A 94 -3.54 19.00 5.52
C ARG A 94 -3.27 18.26 6.82
N ALA A 95 -2.66 18.95 7.81
CA ALA A 95 -2.38 18.38 9.11
C ALA A 95 -3.66 18.04 9.88
N ASN A 96 -4.65 18.93 9.87
CA ASN A 96 -5.93 18.69 10.52
C ASN A 96 -6.64 17.48 9.93
N LEU A 97 -6.69 17.38 8.59
CA LEU A 97 -7.33 16.25 7.93
C LEU A 97 -6.67 14.91 8.31
N VAL A 98 -5.34 14.89 8.38
CA VAL A 98 -4.58 13.69 8.77
C VAL A 98 -4.80 13.35 10.25
N ILE A 99 -4.75 14.33 11.16
CA ILE A 99 -4.91 14.12 12.60
C ILE A 99 -6.31 13.63 12.94
N TYR A 100 -7.33 14.35 12.47
CA TYR A 100 -8.72 13.98 12.79
C TYR A 100 -9.21 12.76 12.01
N GLY A 101 -8.67 12.52 10.82
CA GLY A 101 -8.88 11.27 10.10
C GLY A 101 -8.29 10.08 10.86
N GLN A 102 -7.05 10.20 11.38
CA GLN A 102 -6.44 9.18 12.24
C GLN A 102 -7.28 8.92 13.51
N LEU A 103 -7.79 9.98 14.16
CA LEU A 103 -8.71 9.83 15.31
C LEU A 103 -9.94 9.01 14.93
N LEU A 104 -10.58 9.36 13.81
CA LEU A 104 -11.81 8.70 13.40
C LEU A 104 -11.59 7.23 13.07
N VAL A 105 -10.52 6.90 12.34
CA VAL A 105 -10.14 5.50 12.07
C VAL A 105 -9.85 4.76 13.36
N ALA A 106 -9.06 5.34 14.26
CA ALA A 106 -8.73 4.72 15.55
C ALA A 106 -9.97 4.46 16.40
N LEU A 107 -10.95 5.39 16.44
CA LEU A 107 -12.20 5.20 17.18
C LEU A 107 -13.07 4.09 16.57
N ILE A 108 -13.18 4.02 15.25
CA ILE A 108 -13.91 2.95 14.56
C ILE A 108 -13.23 1.60 14.86
N THR A 109 -11.89 1.55 14.75
CA THR A 109 -11.10 0.35 14.99
C THR A 109 -11.19 -0.12 16.45
N LEU A 110 -11.17 0.81 17.41
CA LEU A 110 -11.20 0.49 18.84
C LEU A 110 -12.59 0.11 19.36
N PHE A 111 -13.62 0.85 18.93
CA PHE A 111 -14.95 0.73 19.52
C PHE A 111 -15.98 0.05 18.63
N TRP A 112 -15.94 0.26 17.33
CA TRP A 112 -16.93 -0.32 16.43
C TRP A 112 -16.53 -1.72 15.97
N MET A 113 -15.30 -1.88 15.47
CA MET A 113 -14.86 -3.18 14.90
C MET A 113 -14.95 -4.35 15.90
N PRO A 114 -14.54 -4.23 17.19
CA PRO A 114 -14.68 -5.35 18.14
C PRO A 114 -16.12 -5.71 18.48
N ASN A 115 -17.08 -4.82 18.23
CA ASN A 115 -18.50 -4.97 18.57
C ASN A 115 -19.38 -5.26 17.35
N VAL A 116 -18.82 -5.59 16.19
CA VAL A 116 -19.60 -5.99 15.03
C VAL A 116 -20.29 -7.33 15.27
N THR A 117 -21.54 -7.46 14.85
CA THR A 117 -22.39 -8.63 15.10
C THR A 117 -22.64 -9.48 13.86
N GLY A 118 -22.09 -9.11 12.71
CA GLY A 118 -22.25 -9.83 11.45
C GLY A 118 -21.73 -9.05 10.26
N VAL A 119 -21.93 -9.60 9.06
CA VAL A 119 -21.37 -9.07 7.82
C VAL A 119 -21.78 -7.63 7.50
N VAL A 120 -23.02 -7.24 7.82
CA VAL A 120 -23.51 -5.89 7.52
C VAL A 120 -22.82 -4.85 8.41
N SER A 121 -22.82 -5.08 9.74
CA SER A 121 -22.16 -4.18 10.69
C SER A 121 -20.67 -4.07 10.42
N TRP A 122 -20.00 -5.20 10.16
CA TRP A 122 -18.60 -5.22 9.77
C TRP A 122 -18.34 -4.48 8.45
N GLY A 123 -19.16 -4.74 7.44
CA GLY A 123 -19.03 -4.12 6.12
C GLY A 123 -19.18 -2.60 6.17
N ILE A 124 -20.12 -2.07 6.97
CA ILE A 124 -20.28 -0.62 7.17
C ILE A 124 -19.07 -0.04 7.88
N ALA A 125 -18.58 -0.68 8.95
CA ALA A 125 -17.41 -0.22 9.70
C ALA A 125 -16.15 -0.20 8.82
N LEU A 126 -15.89 -1.27 8.06
CA LEU A 126 -14.77 -1.35 7.14
C LEU A 126 -14.86 -0.30 6.02
N THR A 127 -16.06 -0.10 5.47
CA THR A 127 -16.28 0.91 4.42
C THR A 127 -16.06 2.32 4.97
N ALA A 128 -16.45 2.59 6.21
CA ALA A 128 -16.17 3.86 6.87
C ALA A 128 -14.67 4.09 7.09
N ILE A 129 -13.91 3.08 7.54
CA ILE A 129 -12.45 3.13 7.61
C ILE A 129 -11.85 3.43 6.24
N SER A 130 -12.23 2.67 5.21
CA SER A 130 -11.71 2.81 3.86
C SER A 130 -12.01 4.19 3.25
N PHE A 131 -13.18 4.76 3.55
CA PHE A 131 -13.53 6.12 3.13
C PHE A 131 -12.62 7.17 3.76
N VAL A 132 -12.49 7.16 5.09
CA VAL A 132 -11.65 8.12 5.81
C VAL A 132 -10.20 7.99 5.37
N GLU A 133 -9.70 6.77 5.28
CA GLU A 133 -8.34 6.49 4.84
C GLU A 133 -8.09 6.96 3.40
N GLY A 134 -9.05 6.74 2.49
CA GLY A 134 -8.96 7.23 1.12
C GLY A 134 -8.77 8.75 1.04
N VAL A 135 -9.42 9.51 1.93
CA VAL A 135 -9.23 10.97 2.05
C VAL A 135 -7.86 11.31 2.67
N VAL A 136 -7.48 10.65 3.75
CA VAL A 136 -6.26 10.95 4.53
C VAL A 136 -5.00 10.60 3.73
N LEU A 137 -4.98 9.47 3.03
CA LEU A 137 -3.82 9.02 2.25
C LEU A 137 -3.48 9.94 1.06
N VAL A 138 -4.35 10.86 0.69
CA VAL A 138 -4.01 11.92 -0.27
C VAL A 138 -3.33 13.12 0.43
N ALA A 139 -3.66 13.38 1.68
CA ALA A 139 -3.07 14.49 2.44
C ALA A 139 -1.65 14.17 2.97
N THR A 140 -1.36 12.89 3.28
CA THR A 140 -0.03 12.50 3.81
C THR A 140 1.12 12.74 2.83
N PRO A 141 1.09 12.36 1.54
CA PRO A 141 2.15 12.68 0.60
C PRO A 141 2.27 14.19 0.33
N ALA A 142 1.16 14.93 0.44
CA ALA A 142 1.20 16.39 0.33
C ALA A 142 1.99 17.02 1.49
N LEU A 143 1.79 16.56 2.73
CA LEU A 143 2.60 16.99 3.89
C LEU A 143 4.07 16.60 3.75
N ILE A 144 4.38 15.43 3.21
CA ILE A 144 5.77 15.02 2.95
C ILE A 144 6.42 15.99 1.96
N ARG A 145 5.71 16.40 0.91
CA ARG A 145 6.22 17.40 -0.04
C ARG A 145 6.45 18.75 0.62
N ASP A 146 5.57 19.18 1.50
CA ASP A 146 5.68 20.47 2.19
C ASP A 146 6.96 20.54 3.05
N PHE A 147 7.34 19.45 3.71
CA PHE A 147 8.50 19.39 4.60
C PHE A 147 9.78 18.85 3.95
N SER A 148 9.72 18.37 2.72
CA SER A 148 10.88 17.86 1.99
C SER A 148 11.47 18.95 1.09
N PRO A 149 12.77 19.30 1.24
CA PRO A 149 13.44 20.12 0.25
C PRO A 149 13.49 19.37 -1.08
N GLN A 150 13.66 20.08 -2.19
CA GLN A 150 13.74 19.47 -3.53
C GLN A 150 14.80 18.35 -3.59
N VAL A 151 15.97 18.58 -3.00
CA VAL A 151 16.99 17.56 -2.80
C VAL A 151 16.60 16.67 -1.62
N GLY A 152 16.27 15.42 -1.89
CA GLY A 152 15.84 14.43 -0.89
C GLY A 152 14.32 14.17 -0.84
N ARG A 153 13.51 14.86 -1.67
CA ARG A 153 12.07 14.62 -1.77
C ARG A 153 11.76 13.19 -2.24
N ALA A 154 12.51 12.68 -3.21
CA ALA A 154 12.36 11.29 -3.66
C ALA A 154 12.59 10.28 -2.54
N THR A 155 13.61 10.50 -1.70
CA THR A 155 13.88 9.67 -0.53
C THR A 155 12.72 9.72 0.48
N ALA A 156 12.20 10.91 0.78
CA ALA A 156 11.07 11.07 1.71
C ALA A 156 9.79 10.41 1.19
N MET A 157 9.50 10.54 -0.09
CA MET A 157 8.38 9.84 -0.75
C MET A 157 8.61 8.33 -0.77
N GLY A 158 9.86 7.88 -0.95
CA GLY A 158 10.23 6.46 -0.85
C GLY A 158 9.88 5.87 0.53
N PHE A 159 10.18 6.57 1.63
CA PHE A 159 9.78 6.16 2.97
C PHE A 159 8.25 6.13 3.15
N TRP A 160 7.53 7.03 2.52
CA TRP A 160 6.06 6.98 2.55
C TRP A 160 5.52 5.74 1.82
N THR A 161 6.08 5.38 0.68
CA THR A 161 5.63 4.20 -0.10
C THR A 161 5.87 2.85 0.58
N ILE A 162 6.74 2.80 1.60
CA ILE A 162 6.92 1.61 2.45
C ILE A 162 5.76 1.44 3.46
N GLY A 163 4.93 2.47 3.66
CA GLY A 163 3.83 2.48 4.62
C GLY A 163 2.96 1.22 4.61
N PRO A 164 2.42 0.78 3.45
CA PRO A 164 1.62 -0.44 3.37
C PRO A 164 2.36 -1.71 3.82
N VAL A 165 3.64 -1.83 3.49
CA VAL A 165 4.47 -3.00 3.86
C VAL A 165 4.76 -3.02 5.35
N LEU A 166 5.09 -1.86 5.94
CA LEU A 166 5.30 -1.73 7.39
C LEU A 166 4.00 -1.89 8.17
N GLY A 167 2.85 -1.44 7.61
CA GLY A 167 1.53 -1.70 8.16
C GLY A 167 1.22 -3.19 8.23
N SER A 168 1.47 -3.93 7.14
CA SER A 168 1.32 -5.39 7.11
C SER A 168 2.27 -6.11 8.07
N LEU A 169 3.52 -5.63 8.18
CA LEU A 169 4.49 -6.14 9.15
C LEU A 169 3.99 -5.90 10.60
N ALA A 170 3.44 -4.72 10.88
CA ALA A 170 2.87 -4.42 12.20
C ALA A 170 1.70 -5.36 12.53
N VAL A 171 0.78 -5.63 11.57
CA VAL A 171 -0.30 -6.62 11.74
C VAL A 171 0.30 -7.96 12.15
N SER A 172 1.17 -8.51 11.31
CA SER A 172 1.70 -9.86 11.54
C SER A 172 2.50 -9.95 12.84
N ALA A 173 3.33 -8.96 13.15
CA ALA A 173 4.15 -8.94 14.36
C ALA A 173 3.27 -8.84 15.63
N VAL A 174 2.30 -7.94 15.64
CA VAL A 174 1.42 -7.76 16.81
C VAL A 174 0.55 -8.99 17.02
N VAL A 175 -0.05 -9.54 15.97
CA VAL A 175 -0.85 -10.77 16.08
C VAL A 175 -0.01 -11.93 16.59
N THR A 176 1.19 -12.16 16.03
CA THR A 176 2.10 -13.23 16.51
C THR A 176 2.43 -13.10 17.99
N LEU A 177 2.64 -11.88 18.49
CA LEU A 177 3.06 -11.63 19.86
C LEU A 177 1.90 -11.64 20.85
N THR A 178 0.72 -11.19 20.45
CA THR A 178 -0.38 -10.89 21.38
C THR A 178 -1.52 -11.91 21.34
N LEU A 179 -1.76 -12.56 20.20
CA LEU A 179 -2.84 -13.52 20.07
C LEU A 179 -2.70 -14.73 21.03
N PRO A 180 -1.51 -15.29 21.31
CA PRO A 180 -1.36 -16.36 22.30
C PRO A 180 -1.85 -15.98 23.71
N HIS A 181 -1.85 -14.68 24.04
CA HIS A 181 -2.27 -14.17 25.34
C HIS A 181 -3.74 -13.77 25.37
N PHE A 182 -4.29 -13.24 24.28
CA PHE A 182 -5.64 -12.67 24.24
C PHE A 182 -6.65 -13.49 23.43
N GLN A 183 -6.24 -14.45 22.64
CA GLN A 183 -6.98 -15.51 21.94
C GLN A 183 -8.28 -15.12 21.19
N THR A 184 -8.57 -13.83 21.02
CA THR A 184 -9.77 -13.32 20.36
C THR A 184 -9.40 -12.35 19.23
N TRP A 185 -10.14 -12.38 18.13
CA TRP A 185 -9.91 -11.43 17.03
C TRP A 185 -10.21 -9.99 17.47
N GLN A 186 -11.17 -9.79 18.37
CA GLN A 186 -11.55 -8.48 18.91
C GLN A 186 -10.36 -7.80 19.60
N SER A 187 -9.55 -8.57 20.34
CA SER A 187 -8.37 -8.06 21.02
C SER A 187 -7.38 -7.38 20.09
N GLN A 188 -7.25 -7.89 18.86
CA GLN A 188 -6.31 -7.33 17.88
C GLN A 188 -6.78 -5.98 17.35
N PHE A 189 -8.08 -5.78 17.19
CA PHE A 189 -8.66 -4.47 16.86
C PHE A 189 -8.53 -3.49 18.03
N VAL A 190 -8.74 -3.95 19.27
CA VAL A 190 -8.55 -3.11 20.47
C VAL A 190 -7.09 -2.65 20.57
N ILE A 191 -6.11 -3.55 20.46
CA ILE A 191 -4.68 -3.21 20.50
C ILE A 191 -4.33 -2.22 19.39
N CYS A 192 -4.81 -2.49 18.18
CA CYS A 192 -4.60 -1.64 17.01
C CYS A 192 -5.19 -0.24 17.21
N GLY A 193 -6.44 -0.16 17.66
CA GLY A 193 -7.12 1.12 17.90
C GLY A 193 -6.50 1.94 19.04
N ILE A 194 -6.02 1.28 20.13
CA ILE A 194 -5.25 1.95 21.18
C ILE A 194 -3.96 2.55 20.61
N PHE A 195 -3.23 1.79 19.78
CA PHE A 195 -2.03 2.30 19.11
C PHE A 195 -2.36 3.48 18.20
N GLY A 196 -3.46 3.40 17.44
CA GLY A 196 -3.97 4.50 16.62
C GLY A 196 -4.27 5.77 17.42
N LEU A 197 -4.90 5.62 18.60
CA LEU A 197 -5.15 6.76 19.51
C LEU A 197 -3.86 7.36 20.08
N VAL A 198 -2.88 6.54 20.42
CA VAL A 198 -1.56 7.05 20.85
C VAL A 198 -0.91 7.87 19.76
N VAL A 199 -0.91 7.36 18.52
CA VAL A 199 -0.37 8.09 17.35
C VAL A 199 -1.17 9.36 17.09
N PHE A 200 -2.50 9.33 17.22
CA PHE A 200 -3.34 10.53 17.15
C PHE A 200 -2.91 11.59 18.18
N VAL A 201 -2.72 11.23 19.45
CA VAL A 201 -2.32 12.17 20.51
C VAL A 201 -0.95 12.78 20.20
N VAL A 202 0.01 11.97 19.75
CA VAL A 202 1.34 12.46 19.33
C VAL A 202 1.22 13.40 18.12
N ALA A 203 0.40 13.04 17.14
CA ALA A 203 0.15 13.87 15.97
C ALA A 203 -0.56 15.18 16.34
N LEU A 204 -1.54 15.12 17.25
CA LEU A 204 -2.24 16.29 17.77
C LEU A 204 -1.29 17.26 18.48
N ALA A 205 -0.31 16.75 19.23
CA ALA A 205 0.67 17.56 19.93
C ALA A 205 1.72 18.19 18.99
N PHE A 206 2.24 17.42 18.04
CA PHE A 206 3.46 17.78 17.33
C PHE A 206 3.29 18.07 15.83
N LEU A 207 2.29 17.49 15.14
CA LEU A 207 2.16 17.69 13.70
C LEU A 207 1.72 19.14 13.39
N ARG A 208 2.41 19.76 12.45
CA ARG A 208 2.14 21.11 11.94
C ARG A 208 2.02 21.08 10.43
N GLU A 209 1.59 22.17 9.84
CA GLU A 209 1.57 22.40 8.39
C GLU A 209 2.10 23.77 8.03
N LEU A 210 2.46 23.99 6.78
CA LEU A 210 2.88 25.30 6.28
C LEU A 210 1.66 26.15 5.94
N THR A 211 1.71 27.47 6.20
CA THR A 211 0.70 28.39 5.69
C THR A 211 0.57 28.28 4.17
N PRO A 212 -0.63 28.52 3.59
CA PRO A 212 -0.82 28.53 2.14
C PRO A 212 0.19 29.42 1.41
N ASN A 213 0.41 30.65 1.93
CA ASN A 213 1.36 31.60 1.34
C ASN A 213 2.80 31.05 1.31
N LEU A 214 3.24 30.39 2.38
CA LEU A 214 4.58 29.81 2.44
C LEU A 214 4.71 28.62 1.48
N ARG A 215 3.67 27.80 1.37
CA ARG A 215 3.61 26.72 0.37
C ARG A 215 3.72 27.26 -1.05
N ASP A 216 2.97 28.32 -1.36
CA ASP A 216 3.01 28.96 -2.68
C ASP A 216 4.40 29.51 -3.01
N GLN A 217 5.09 30.15 -2.05
CA GLN A 217 6.46 30.62 -2.22
C GLN A 217 7.44 29.49 -2.52
N LEU A 218 7.33 28.35 -1.83
CA LEU A 218 8.14 27.16 -2.10
C LEU A 218 7.83 26.54 -3.47
N MET A 219 6.57 26.60 -3.90
CA MET A 219 6.13 26.08 -5.20
C MET A 219 6.54 26.97 -6.38
N VAL A 220 6.73 28.27 -6.19
CA VAL A 220 7.20 29.19 -7.26
C VAL A 220 8.56 28.75 -7.79
N SER A 221 9.53 28.49 -6.91
CA SER A 221 10.87 28.04 -7.33
C SER A 221 10.86 26.68 -8.02
N GLU A 222 9.94 25.79 -7.63
CA GLU A 222 9.74 24.50 -8.29
C GLU A 222 9.11 24.67 -9.68
N ARG A 223 8.13 25.56 -9.78
CA ARG A 223 7.46 25.89 -11.05
C ARG A 223 8.43 26.48 -12.06
N ASP A 224 9.29 27.40 -11.62
CA ASP A 224 10.30 28.01 -12.49
C ASP A 224 11.30 26.98 -13.01
N ARG A 225 11.73 26.04 -12.15
CA ARG A 225 12.60 24.94 -12.58
C ARG A 225 11.91 24.03 -13.59
N VAL A 226 10.65 23.65 -13.35
CA VAL A 226 9.85 22.84 -14.28
C VAL A 226 9.69 23.56 -15.62
N LEU A 227 9.48 24.89 -15.62
CA LEU A 227 9.39 25.68 -16.84
C LEU A 227 10.70 25.68 -17.64
N VAL A 228 11.86 25.78 -16.96
CA VAL A 228 13.18 25.65 -17.60
C VAL A 228 13.38 24.24 -18.18
N GLU A 229 13.03 23.20 -17.43
CA GLU A 229 13.12 21.82 -17.90
C GLU A 229 12.20 21.56 -19.11
N MET A 230 10.98 22.10 -19.10
CA MET A 230 10.04 22.00 -20.22
C MET A 230 10.61 22.68 -21.48
N LYS A 231 11.18 23.86 -21.31
CA LYS A 231 11.80 24.62 -22.40
C LYS A 231 13.03 23.89 -22.94
N ALA A 232 13.87 23.32 -22.06
CA ALA A 232 15.01 22.49 -22.44
C ALA A 232 14.60 21.23 -23.21
N LYS A 233 13.39 20.71 -22.98
CA LYS A 233 12.78 19.60 -23.73
C LYS A 233 12.08 20.06 -25.03
N GLY A 234 12.09 21.34 -25.34
CA GLY A 234 11.42 21.92 -26.51
C GLY A 234 9.89 21.90 -26.45
N LEU A 235 9.30 21.86 -25.22
CA LEU A 235 7.87 21.83 -25.02
C LEU A 235 7.30 23.25 -24.99
N ASP A 236 6.22 23.50 -25.74
CA ASP A 236 5.42 24.72 -25.61
C ASP A 236 4.64 24.69 -24.30
N ILE A 237 4.96 25.63 -23.39
CA ILE A 237 4.38 25.71 -22.05
C ILE A 237 2.86 25.90 -22.10
N ALA A 238 2.38 26.78 -22.99
CA ALA A 238 0.94 27.06 -23.11
C ALA A 238 0.16 25.85 -23.66
N ALA A 239 0.72 25.17 -24.65
CA ALA A 239 0.15 23.94 -25.19
C ALA A 239 0.24 22.76 -24.20
N SER A 240 1.32 22.70 -23.43
CA SER A 240 1.58 21.62 -22.46
C SER A 240 0.62 21.60 -21.26
N LEU A 241 0.03 22.74 -20.91
CA LEU A 241 -0.97 22.82 -19.82
C LEU A 241 -2.41 22.61 -20.30
N ARG A 242 -2.62 22.49 -21.63
CA ARG A 242 -3.95 22.19 -22.18
C ARG A 242 -4.23 20.70 -22.11
N ASN A 243 -5.43 20.33 -21.64
CA ASN A 243 -5.90 18.93 -21.59
C ASN A 243 -4.93 17.96 -20.88
N PRO A 244 -4.61 18.14 -19.59
CA PRO A 244 -3.63 17.34 -18.87
C PRO A 244 -3.94 15.84 -18.89
N TRP A 245 -5.22 15.46 -18.76
CA TRP A 245 -5.65 14.07 -18.81
C TRP A 245 -5.35 13.41 -20.15
N ARG A 246 -5.61 14.10 -21.28
CA ARG A 246 -5.35 13.56 -22.61
C ARG A 246 -3.86 13.29 -22.85
N GLN A 247 -2.99 14.07 -22.26
CA GLN A 247 -1.54 13.89 -22.38
C GLN A 247 -1.05 12.69 -21.55
N MET A 248 -1.70 12.41 -20.41
CA MET A 248 -1.33 11.30 -19.52
C MET A 248 -2.06 10.01 -19.87
N LEU A 249 -3.22 10.05 -20.54
CA LEU A 249 -3.90 8.88 -21.08
C LEU A 249 -3.23 8.37 -22.36
N HIS A 250 -1.96 8.02 -22.27
CA HIS A 250 -1.15 7.50 -23.35
C HIS A 250 -0.75 6.05 -23.08
N VAL A 251 -0.50 5.28 -24.15
CA VAL A 251 -0.30 3.82 -24.06
C VAL A 251 0.83 3.44 -23.10
N ASP A 252 1.97 4.14 -23.10
CA ASP A 252 3.09 3.86 -22.20
C ASP A 252 2.76 4.12 -20.72
N VAL A 253 1.92 5.11 -20.41
CA VAL A 253 1.45 5.40 -19.05
C VAL A 253 0.38 4.40 -18.63
N ILE A 254 -0.66 4.19 -19.46
CA ILE A 254 -1.78 3.29 -19.13
C ILE A 254 -1.29 1.84 -19.05
N ALA A 255 -0.55 1.35 -20.05
CA ALA A 255 -0.08 -0.03 -20.06
C ALA A 255 0.88 -0.31 -18.90
N SER A 256 1.76 0.65 -18.58
CA SER A 256 2.66 0.54 -17.43
C SER A 256 1.91 0.51 -16.09
N ALA A 257 0.92 1.39 -15.90
CA ALA A 257 0.08 1.41 -14.72
C ALA A 257 -0.76 0.12 -14.59
N PHE A 258 -1.30 -0.39 -15.69
CA PHE A 258 -2.00 -1.66 -15.73
C PHE A 258 -1.05 -2.83 -15.42
N GLY A 259 0.12 -2.87 -16.03
CA GLY A 259 1.11 -3.93 -15.82
C GLY A 259 1.54 -4.07 -14.37
N VAL A 260 1.86 -2.96 -13.69
CA VAL A 260 2.20 -3.00 -12.26
C VAL A 260 1.00 -3.38 -11.40
N SER A 261 -0.21 -2.98 -11.76
CA SER A 261 -1.41 -3.38 -11.05
C SER A 261 -1.59 -4.90 -11.09
N MET A 262 -1.25 -5.52 -12.22
CA MET A 262 -1.25 -6.98 -12.38
C MET A 262 -0.10 -7.66 -11.60
N LEU A 263 1.10 -7.04 -11.52
CA LEU A 263 2.18 -7.52 -10.64
C LEU A 263 1.74 -7.51 -9.17
N LEU A 264 1.10 -6.42 -8.73
CA LEU A 264 0.65 -6.25 -7.36
C LEU A 264 -0.57 -7.10 -7.01
N PHE A 265 -1.14 -7.81 -7.96
CA PHE A 265 -2.27 -8.69 -7.72
C PHE A 265 -1.93 -9.80 -6.72
N PHE A 266 -0.76 -10.44 -6.82
CA PHE A 266 -0.28 -11.37 -5.82
C PHE A 266 -0.09 -10.70 -4.45
N TYR A 267 0.48 -9.49 -4.41
CA TYR A 267 0.65 -8.72 -3.17
C TYR A 267 -0.69 -8.51 -2.44
N TYR A 268 -1.71 -8.03 -3.14
CA TYR A 268 -3.03 -7.82 -2.53
C TYR A 268 -3.71 -9.13 -2.13
N THR A 269 -3.47 -10.21 -2.86
CA THR A 269 -3.92 -11.56 -2.46
C THR A 269 -3.31 -11.95 -1.12
N ILE A 270 -2.01 -11.77 -0.95
CA ILE A 270 -1.31 -12.10 0.30
C ILE A 270 -1.73 -11.18 1.45
N VAL A 271 -1.87 -9.89 1.22
CA VAL A 271 -2.34 -8.93 2.25
C VAL A 271 -3.74 -9.30 2.77
N GLY A 272 -4.66 -9.60 1.87
CA GLY A 272 -6.07 -9.87 2.25
C GLY A 272 -6.34 -11.31 2.66
N PHE A 273 -5.64 -12.27 2.08
CA PHE A 273 -6.03 -13.69 2.13
C PHE A 273 -4.85 -14.66 2.37
N GLY A 274 -3.62 -14.16 2.51
CA GLY A 274 -2.46 -15.01 2.71
C GLY A 274 -2.56 -15.84 3.98
N ILE A 275 -3.06 -15.28 5.07
CA ILE A 275 -3.31 -15.98 6.33
C ILE A 275 -4.36 -17.07 6.11
N ILE A 276 -5.47 -16.77 5.44
CA ILE A 276 -6.53 -17.75 5.12
C ILE A 276 -5.93 -18.92 4.33
N TYR A 277 -5.13 -18.63 3.29
CA TYR A 277 -4.46 -19.65 2.48
C TYR A 277 -3.57 -20.56 3.33
N VAL A 278 -2.69 -20.00 4.16
CA VAL A 278 -1.74 -20.79 4.95
C VAL A 278 -2.47 -21.62 6.01
N VAL A 279 -3.48 -21.07 6.67
CA VAL A 279 -4.29 -21.79 7.67
C VAL A 279 -5.12 -22.92 7.03
N THR A 280 -5.78 -22.65 5.91
CA THR A 280 -6.72 -23.61 5.31
C THR A 280 -6.04 -24.69 4.46
N VAL A 281 -4.91 -24.39 3.81
CA VAL A 281 -4.22 -25.34 2.92
C VAL A 281 -3.11 -26.10 3.62
N PHE A 282 -2.32 -25.42 4.47
CA PHE A 282 -1.19 -26.05 5.18
C PHE A 282 -1.49 -26.41 6.62
N HIS A 283 -2.68 -26.04 7.13
CA HIS A 283 -3.13 -26.33 8.50
C HIS A 283 -2.21 -25.75 9.59
N TYR A 284 -1.58 -24.60 9.30
CA TYR A 284 -0.81 -23.88 10.28
C TYR A 284 -1.76 -23.17 11.26
N SER A 285 -1.30 -23.00 12.50
CA SER A 285 -1.99 -22.12 13.43
C SER A 285 -1.99 -20.69 12.93
N LEU A 286 -2.90 -19.87 13.48
CA LEU A 286 -3.00 -18.47 13.09
C LEU A 286 -1.73 -17.70 13.47
N GLU A 287 -1.10 -18.07 14.59
CA GLU A 287 0.18 -17.50 15.05
C GLU A 287 1.32 -17.86 14.10
N GLU A 288 1.43 -19.13 13.70
CA GLU A 288 2.45 -19.59 12.76
C GLU A 288 2.29 -18.93 11.40
N ALA A 289 1.05 -18.78 10.92
CA ALA A 289 0.76 -18.09 9.66
C ALA A 289 1.20 -16.62 9.71
N ASN A 290 0.88 -15.90 10.81
CA ASN A 290 1.36 -14.52 10.99
C ASN A 290 2.88 -14.47 11.17
N ALA A 291 3.50 -15.40 11.89
CA ALA A 291 4.95 -15.48 12.04
C ALA A 291 5.66 -15.68 10.68
N LEU A 292 5.10 -16.49 9.79
CA LEU A 292 5.59 -16.65 8.41
C LEU A 292 5.59 -15.31 7.66
N PHE A 293 4.50 -14.55 7.78
CA PHE A 293 4.39 -13.25 7.09
C PHE A 293 5.22 -12.15 7.73
N ASN A 294 5.66 -12.25 9.00
CA ASN A 294 6.66 -11.35 9.56
C ASN A 294 7.94 -11.36 8.72
N TRP A 295 8.44 -12.53 8.37
CA TRP A 295 9.63 -12.67 7.53
C TRP A 295 9.39 -12.11 6.13
N ASN A 296 8.23 -12.41 5.54
CA ASN A 296 7.85 -11.91 4.22
C ASN A 296 7.84 -10.37 4.16
N TRP A 297 7.16 -9.72 5.11
CA TRP A 297 7.04 -8.25 5.11
C TRP A 297 8.36 -7.57 5.46
N ALA A 298 9.14 -8.12 6.39
CA ALA A 298 10.47 -7.63 6.70
C ALA A 298 11.42 -7.72 5.48
N ALA A 299 11.42 -8.86 4.77
CA ALA A 299 12.19 -9.04 3.55
C ALA A 299 11.76 -8.05 2.45
N ASN A 300 10.44 -7.83 2.29
CA ASN A 300 9.91 -6.87 1.32
C ASN A 300 10.34 -5.43 1.64
N ALA A 301 10.22 -5.00 2.89
CA ALA A 301 10.65 -3.66 3.32
C ALA A 301 12.15 -3.42 3.05
N LEU A 302 12.99 -4.39 3.40
CA LEU A 302 14.44 -4.32 3.13
C LEU A 302 14.72 -4.28 1.63
N ALA A 303 14.02 -5.08 0.83
CA ALA A 303 14.19 -5.13 -0.62
C ALA A 303 13.81 -3.81 -1.29
N LEU A 304 12.71 -3.18 -0.87
CA LEU A 304 12.29 -1.87 -1.38
C LEU A 304 13.39 -0.82 -1.20
N VAL A 305 14.00 -0.76 -0.01
CA VAL A 305 15.08 0.19 0.27
C VAL A 305 16.34 -0.17 -0.51
N ALA A 306 16.81 -1.42 -0.42
CA ALA A 306 18.06 -1.85 -1.03
C ALA A 306 18.02 -1.75 -2.57
N ALA A 307 16.95 -2.22 -3.20
CA ALA A 307 16.78 -2.16 -4.65
C ALA A 307 16.61 -0.71 -5.15
N GLY A 308 15.88 0.13 -4.40
CA GLY A 308 15.78 1.56 -4.69
C GLY A 308 17.16 2.23 -4.71
N LEU A 309 17.93 2.09 -3.63
CA LEU A 309 19.27 2.67 -3.52
C LEU A 309 20.24 2.14 -4.59
N LEU A 310 20.20 0.83 -4.85
CA LEU A 310 21.09 0.22 -5.84
C LEU A 310 20.73 0.66 -7.26
N SER A 311 19.45 0.72 -7.58
CA SER A 311 18.94 1.21 -8.86
C SER A 311 19.28 2.68 -9.09
N ASP A 312 19.18 3.52 -8.05
CA ASP A 312 19.59 4.94 -8.10
C ASP A 312 21.08 5.09 -8.34
N ARG A 313 21.88 4.30 -7.63
CA ARG A 313 23.36 4.32 -7.78
C ARG A 313 23.80 3.90 -9.18
N LEU A 314 23.15 2.91 -9.77
CA LEU A 314 23.43 2.42 -11.13
C LEU A 314 22.74 3.24 -12.22
N ARG A 315 21.78 4.10 -11.85
CA ARG A 315 20.97 4.93 -12.75
C ARG A 315 20.20 4.13 -13.82
N VAL A 316 19.78 2.91 -13.47
CA VAL A 316 18.98 2.04 -14.34
C VAL A 316 17.80 1.45 -13.58
N ARG A 317 16.67 1.30 -14.28
CA ARG A 317 15.42 0.77 -13.71
C ARG A 317 15.03 -0.58 -14.35
N LYS A 318 15.08 -0.63 -15.67
CA LYS A 318 14.56 -1.77 -16.44
C LYS A 318 15.20 -3.13 -16.09
N PRO A 319 16.52 -3.25 -15.89
CA PRO A 319 17.11 -4.53 -15.48
C PRO A 319 16.56 -5.03 -14.12
N PHE A 320 16.39 -4.13 -13.16
CA PHE A 320 15.82 -4.46 -11.86
C PHE A 320 14.35 -4.90 -11.95
N MET A 321 13.55 -4.19 -12.78
CA MET A 321 12.15 -4.57 -13.02
C MET A 321 12.07 -5.96 -13.67
N LEU A 322 12.94 -6.24 -14.67
CA LEU A 322 12.94 -7.52 -15.38
C LEU A 322 13.34 -8.68 -14.46
N VAL A 323 14.49 -8.53 -13.76
CA VAL A 323 14.96 -9.55 -12.81
C VAL A 323 13.96 -9.75 -11.68
N GLY A 324 13.41 -8.64 -11.14
CA GLY A 324 12.38 -8.69 -10.10
C GLY A 324 11.09 -9.35 -10.59
N GLY A 325 10.60 -9.01 -11.77
CA GLY A 325 9.41 -9.62 -12.35
C GLY A 325 9.57 -11.12 -12.61
N ILE A 326 10.66 -11.51 -13.27
CA ILE A 326 10.94 -12.94 -13.53
C ILE A 326 11.11 -13.70 -12.22
N GLY A 327 11.91 -13.18 -11.28
CA GLY A 327 12.13 -13.80 -9.99
C GLY A 327 10.84 -13.95 -9.18
N ALA A 328 10.01 -12.89 -9.14
CA ALA A 328 8.70 -12.95 -8.48
C ALA A 328 7.79 -14.03 -9.10
N GLY A 329 7.72 -14.10 -10.44
CA GLY A 329 6.95 -15.13 -11.14
C GLY A 329 7.42 -16.56 -10.80
N ILE A 330 8.74 -16.80 -10.80
CA ILE A 330 9.32 -18.10 -10.42
C ILE A 330 8.99 -18.44 -8.95
N MET A 331 9.09 -17.46 -8.04
CA MET A 331 8.79 -17.71 -6.62
C MET A 331 7.29 -17.96 -6.39
N VAL A 332 6.39 -17.27 -7.10
CA VAL A 332 4.95 -17.59 -7.05
C VAL A 332 4.69 -19.00 -7.60
N TRP A 333 5.37 -19.39 -8.66
CA TRP A 333 5.28 -20.76 -9.18
C TRP A 333 5.79 -21.82 -8.18
N LEU A 334 6.92 -21.57 -7.51
CA LEU A 334 7.41 -22.45 -6.45
C LEU A 334 6.44 -22.48 -5.26
N TYR A 335 5.82 -21.37 -4.92
CA TYR A 335 4.84 -21.25 -3.83
C TYR A 335 3.57 -22.07 -4.12
N LEU A 336 3.04 -21.98 -5.35
CA LEU A 336 1.86 -22.76 -5.74
C LEU A 336 2.13 -24.29 -5.75
N LEU A 337 3.36 -24.72 -6.05
CA LEU A 337 3.71 -26.13 -6.02
C LEU A 337 3.67 -26.74 -4.60
N GLN A 338 3.78 -25.88 -3.56
CA GLN A 338 3.71 -26.33 -2.17
C GLN A 338 2.28 -26.70 -1.77
N ALA A 339 1.24 -26.17 -2.43
CA ALA A 339 -0.16 -26.34 -2.04
C ALA A 339 -0.65 -27.79 -2.01
N GLY A 340 -0.03 -28.70 -2.78
CA GLY A 340 -0.35 -30.13 -2.74
C GLY A 340 0.49 -30.96 -1.77
N GLY A 341 1.40 -30.34 -1.00
CA GLY A 341 2.36 -31.00 -0.12
C GLY A 341 2.22 -30.63 1.35
N LYS A 342 3.21 -31.05 2.14
CA LYS A 342 3.38 -30.66 3.54
C LYS A 342 4.74 -29.96 3.69
N PRO A 343 4.89 -28.73 3.17
CA PRO A 343 6.16 -28.01 3.28
C PRO A 343 6.45 -27.68 4.75
N SER A 344 7.76 -27.62 5.09
CA SER A 344 8.16 -27.08 6.38
C SER A 344 7.98 -25.57 6.44
N PHE A 345 7.90 -25.03 7.64
CA PHE A 345 7.81 -23.58 7.88
C PHE A 345 8.96 -22.84 7.19
N GLU A 346 10.18 -23.35 7.30
CA GLU A 346 11.39 -22.75 6.72
C GLU A 346 11.31 -22.72 5.20
N THR A 347 10.77 -23.75 4.57
CA THR A 347 10.59 -23.82 3.11
C THR A 347 9.62 -22.75 2.64
N LEU A 348 8.46 -22.62 3.29
CA LEU A 348 7.48 -21.59 2.95
C LEU A 348 8.02 -20.19 3.24
N ALA A 349 8.70 -20.00 4.38
CA ALA A 349 9.31 -18.71 4.72
C ALA A 349 10.37 -18.29 3.69
N LEU A 350 11.23 -19.24 3.27
CA LEU A 350 12.27 -18.95 2.27
C LEU A 350 11.66 -18.54 0.92
N ILE A 351 10.68 -19.31 0.42
CA ILE A 351 10.03 -19.02 -0.86
C ILE A 351 9.27 -17.69 -0.77
N SER A 352 8.56 -17.44 0.33
CA SER A 352 7.79 -16.24 0.56
C SER A 352 8.69 -15.01 0.67
N CYS A 353 9.81 -15.09 1.41
CA CYS A 353 10.80 -14.01 1.50
C CYS A 353 11.45 -13.71 0.15
N ALA A 354 11.85 -14.76 -0.60
CA ALA A 354 12.42 -14.57 -1.92
C ALA A 354 11.42 -13.91 -2.88
N GLN A 355 10.16 -14.35 -2.85
CA GLN A 355 9.08 -13.70 -3.62
C GLN A 355 8.95 -12.22 -3.25
N ALA A 356 8.91 -11.90 -1.95
CA ALA A 356 8.80 -10.53 -1.44
C ALA A 356 9.99 -9.66 -1.86
N ILE A 357 11.21 -10.21 -1.89
CA ILE A 357 12.42 -9.50 -2.36
C ILE A 357 12.30 -9.17 -3.84
N PHE A 358 11.98 -10.14 -4.68
CA PHE A 358 11.88 -9.93 -6.13
C PHE A 358 10.71 -8.99 -6.48
N ALA A 359 9.54 -9.15 -5.86
CA ALA A 359 8.39 -8.28 -6.09
C ALA A 359 8.67 -6.84 -5.62
N GLY A 360 9.29 -6.67 -4.44
CA GLY A 360 9.69 -5.37 -3.93
C GLY A 360 10.71 -4.67 -4.83
N MET A 361 11.69 -5.40 -5.34
CA MET A 361 12.67 -4.90 -6.32
C MET A 361 11.98 -4.43 -7.61
N ALA A 362 11.06 -5.23 -8.16
CA ALA A 362 10.30 -4.89 -9.35
C ALA A 362 9.44 -3.64 -9.12
N TYR A 363 8.74 -3.57 -8.01
CA TYR A 363 7.79 -2.50 -7.70
C TYR A 363 8.48 -1.16 -7.48
N VAL A 364 9.53 -1.08 -6.63
CA VAL A 364 10.19 0.19 -6.32
C VAL A 364 10.88 0.78 -7.54
N THR A 365 11.50 -0.06 -8.37
CA THR A 365 12.17 0.40 -9.59
C THR A 365 11.16 0.76 -10.68
N TRP A 366 10.00 0.09 -10.70
CA TRP A 366 8.89 0.48 -11.55
C TRP A 366 8.36 1.87 -11.15
N MET A 367 8.14 2.14 -9.87
CA MET A 367 7.62 3.43 -9.39
C MET A 367 8.52 4.58 -9.84
N ALA A 368 9.85 4.42 -9.72
CA ALA A 368 10.81 5.40 -10.19
C ALA A 368 10.74 5.56 -11.72
N SER A 369 10.74 4.45 -12.48
CA SER A 369 10.67 4.48 -13.95
C SER A 369 9.34 5.03 -14.47
N PHE A 370 8.24 4.78 -13.77
CA PHE A 370 6.93 5.33 -14.11
C PHE A 370 6.92 6.85 -13.98
N THR A 371 7.44 7.36 -12.84
CA THR A 371 7.58 8.80 -12.62
C THR A 371 8.47 9.44 -13.69
N GLU A 372 9.63 8.86 -13.98
CA GLU A 372 10.54 9.28 -15.07
C GLU A 372 9.83 9.27 -16.45
N THR A 373 8.98 8.29 -16.72
CA THR A 373 8.21 8.20 -17.98
C THR A 373 7.18 9.32 -18.09
N VAL A 374 6.48 9.63 -17.00
CA VAL A 374 5.52 10.74 -16.93
C VAL A 374 6.24 12.09 -17.09
N GLU A 375 7.33 12.32 -16.37
CA GLU A 375 8.13 13.54 -16.42
C GLU A 375 8.83 13.74 -17.78
N ALA A 376 9.20 12.66 -18.46
CA ALA A 376 9.73 12.73 -19.81
C ALA A 376 8.71 13.23 -20.83
N ARG A 377 7.40 13.03 -20.57
CA ARG A 377 6.32 13.60 -21.38
C ARG A 377 6.03 15.04 -21.00
N ASN A 378 5.76 15.28 -19.74
CA ASN A 378 5.46 16.61 -19.21
C ASN A 378 5.72 16.66 -17.69
N PRO A 379 6.82 17.30 -17.27
CA PRO A 379 7.17 17.41 -15.85
C PRO A 379 6.09 18.10 -15.01
N ALA A 380 5.32 19.02 -15.61
CA ALA A 380 4.24 19.73 -14.90
C ALA A 380 3.03 18.84 -14.58
N LEU A 381 2.91 17.65 -15.20
CA LEU A 381 1.76 16.76 -15.07
C LEU A 381 2.07 15.48 -14.30
N THR A 382 3.16 15.45 -13.53
CA THR A 382 3.55 14.26 -12.73
C THR A 382 2.44 13.81 -11.80
N ALA A 383 1.77 14.75 -11.11
CA ALA A 383 0.64 14.44 -10.25
C ALA A 383 -0.54 13.80 -11.01
N THR A 384 -0.82 14.28 -12.23
CA THR A 384 -1.88 13.71 -13.09
C THR A 384 -1.53 12.28 -13.51
N GLY A 385 -0.27 12.02 -13.88
CA GLY A 385 0.20 10.67 -14.21
C GLY A 385 0.06 9.70 -13.04
N LEU A 386 0.46 10.12 -11.84
CA LEU A 386 0.29 9.33 -10.62
C LEU A 386 -1.19 9.09 -10.27
N ALA A 387 -2.06 10.07 -10.53
CA ALA A 387 -3.50 9.89 -10.35
C ALA A 387 -4.08 8.85 -11.32
N VAL A 388 -3.63 8.82 -12.58
CA VAL A 388 -4.00 7.79 -13.56
C VAL A 388 -3.63 6.40 -13.05
N TRP A 389 -2.41 6.23 -12.56
CA TRP A 389 -2.00 4.97 -11.94
C TRP A 389 -2.85 4.63 -10.70
N GLY A 390 -3.06 5.58 -9.79
CA GLY A 390 -3.84 5.38 -8.58
C GLY A 390 -5.27 4.90 -8.85
N TRP A 391 -5.88 5.34 -9.95
CA TRP A 391 -7.18 4.87 -10.40
C TRP A 391 -7.12 3.46 -11.02
N ILE A 392 -6.18 3.25 -11.94
CA ILE A 392 -6.04 1.96 -12.64
C ILE A 392 -5.79 0.84 -11.63
N ILE A 393 -4.87 1.04 -10.66
CA ILE A 393 -4.57 0.01 -9.66
C ILE A 393 -5.80 -0.36 -8.83
N ARG A 394 -6.58 0.62 -8.38
CA ARG A 394 -7.76 0.36 -7.57
C ARG A 394 -8.85 -0.38 -8.35
N VAL A 395 -9.08 -0.01 -9.61
CA VAL A 395 -10.05 -0.69 -10.48
C VAL A 395 -9.59 -2.12 -10.78
N VAL A 396 -8.32 -2.31 -11.16
CA VAL A 396 -7.76 -3.64 -11.47
C VAL A 396 -7.81 -4.54 -10.24
N VAL A 397 -7.34 -4.05 -9.09
CA VAL A 397 -7.34 -4.83 -7.85
C VAL A 397 -8.77 -5.19 -7.42
N THR A 398 -9.71 -4.24 -7.48
CA THR A 398 -11.13 -4.52 -7.16
C THR A 398 -11.70 -5.59 -8.08
N ALA A 399 -11.50 -5.47 -9.40
CA ALA A 399 -12.00 -6.44 -10.37
C ALA A 399 -11.36 -7.83 -10.15
N CYS A 400 -10.06 -7.87 -9.90
CA CYS A 400 -9.35 -9.11 -9.65
C CYS A 400 -9.80 -9.77 -8.34
N LEU A 401 -9.91 -9.04 -7.24
CA LEU A 401 -10.39 -9.59 -5.98
C LEU A 401 -11.82 -10.08 -6.07
N ALA A 402 -12.68 -9.41 -6.84
CA ALA A 402 -14.06 -9.85 -7.06
C ALA A 402 -14.15 -11.23 -7.78
N LEU A 403 -13.10 -11.64 -8.49
CA LEU A 403 -13.02 -12.97 -9.13
C LEU A 403 -12.60 -14.07 -8.15
N LEU A 404 -11.92 -13.75 -7.05
CA LEU A 404 -11.35 -14.75 -6.13
C LEU A 404 -12.39 -15.76 -5.62
N PRO A 405 -13.60 -15.38 -5.16
CA PRO A 405 -14.56 -16.34 -4.65
C PRO A 405 -15.13 -17.29 -5.71
N SER A 406 -15.00 -16.98 -6.99
CA SER A 406 -15.42 -17.88 -8.07
C SER A 406 -14.37 -18.95 -8.39
N VAL A 407 -13.12 -18.75 -7.95
CA VAL A 407 -12.02 -19.70 -8.13
C VAL A 407 -11.76 -20.46 -6.83
N VAL A 408 -11.78 -19.80 -5.69
CA VAL A 408 -11.50 -20.36 -4.38
C VAL A 408 -12.79 -20.47 -3.59
N MET A 409 -13.40 -21.65 -3.59
CA MET A 409 -14.71 -21.92 -2.99
C MET A 409 -14.63 -22.72 -1.69
N SER A 410 -13.53 -23.41 -1.44
CA SER A 410 -13.37 -24.36 -0.32
C SER A 410 -13.05 -23.69 1.03
N VAL A 411 -12.99 -22.37 1.12
CA VAL A 411 -12.55 -21.66 2.33
C VAL A 411 -13.53 -21.82 3.49
N ASN A 412 -14.85 -21.68 3.24
CA ASN A 412 -15.85 -21.72 4.31
C ASN A 412 -15.84 -23.05 5.08
N PRO A 413 -15.97 -24.23 4.42
CA PRO A 413 -15.91 -25.51 5.13
C PRO A 413 -14.62 -25.71 5.90
N LEU A 414 -13.49 -25.22 5.40
CA LEU A 414 -12.19 -25.38 6.05
C LEU A 414 -12.02 -24.46 7.27
N ILE A 415 -12.60 -23.28 7.27
CA ILE A 415 -12.64 -22.39 8.45
C ILE A 415 -13.56 -23.00 9.54
N GLU A 416 -14.65 -23.66 9.17
CA GLU A 416 -15.56 -24.31 10.10
C GLU A 416 -15.04 -25.66 10.61
N ALA A 417 -14.04 -26.25 9.94
CA ALA A 417 -13.53 -27.59 10.23
C ALA A 417 -13.16 -27.81 11.70
N PRO A 418 -12.44 -26.91 12.43
CA PRO A 418 -12.11 -27.12 13.84
C PRO A 418 -13.35 -27.28 14.73
N TYR A 419 -14.41 -26.52 14.45
CA TYR A 419 -15.64 -26.55 15.25
C TYR A 419 -16.45 -27.83 14.98
N VAL A 420 -16.53 -28.25 13.70
CA VAL A 420 -17.20 -29.50 13.31
C VAL A 420 -16.47 -30.72 13.86
N MET A 421 -15.13 -30.71 13.80
CA MET A 421 -14.31 -31.79 14.37
C MET A 421 -14.47 -31.89 15.89
N ALA A 422 -14.44 -30.76 16.61
CA ALA A 422 -14.67 -30.73 18.06
C ALA A 422 -16.07 -31.25 18.44
N ALA A 423 -17.10 -30.88 17.65
CA ALA A 423 -18.45 -31.41 17.84
C ALA A 423 -18.51 -32.94 17.62
N TYR A 424 -17.81 -33.43 16.61
CA TYR A 424 -17.74 -34.85 16.31
C TYR A 424 -17.01 -35.63 17.42
N GLU A 425 -15.87 -35.17 17.90
CA GLU A 425 -15.12 -35.75 19.01
C GLU A 425 -15.95 -35.83 20.29
N LYS A 426 -16.72 -34.77 20.59
CA LYS A 426 -17.63 -34.76 21.74
C LYS A 426 -18.72 -35.81 21.65
N VAL A 427 -19.34 -35.96 20.46
CA VAL A 427 -20.36 -37.00 20.24
C VAL A 427 -19.76 -38.42 20.44
N LEU A 428 -18.53 -38.65 19.98
CA LEU A 428 -17.83 -39.91 20.18
C LEU A 428 -17.48 -40.16 21.66
N ALA A 429 -17.03 -39.09 22.37
CA ALA A 429 -16.74 -39.19 23.81
C ALA A 429 -17.98 -39.53 24.63
N ASP A 430 -19.14 -39.01 24.24
CA ASP A 430 -20.44 -39.30 24.85
C ASP A 430 -21.00 -40.67 24.42
N LYS A 431 -20.26 -41.43 23.60
CA LYS A 431 -20.69 -42.75 23.02
C LYS A 431 -22.02 -42.65 22.27
N ALA A 432 -22.36 -41.47 21.75
CA ALA A 432 -23.56 -41.24 20.95
C ALA A 432 -23.28 -41.49 19.46
N GLN A 433 -24.33 -41.72 18.67
CA GLN A 433 -24.17 -41.80 17.23
C GLN A 433 -24.17 -40.37 16.63
N PRO A 434 -23.21 -40.05 15.72
CA PRO A 434 -23.21 -38.79 15.03
C PRO A 434 -24.51 -38.58 14.20
N SER A 435 -25.03 -37.37 14.20
CA SER A 435 -26.18 -37.04 13.36
C SER A 435 -25.81 -37.08 11.87
N ALA A 436 -26.81 -37.29 11.02
CA ALA A 436 -26.61 -37.27 9.57
C ALA A 436 -26.06 -35.92 9.07
N GLU A 437 -26.46 -34.83 9.70
CA GLU A 437 -25.96 -33.48 9.40
C GLU A 437 -24.48 -33.33 9.74
N LEU A 438 -24.03 -33.84 10.89
CA LEU A 438 -22.64 -33.82 11.31
C LEU A 438 -21.75 -34.64 10.36
N LEU A 439 -22.23 -35.82 9.94
CA LEU A 439 -21.53 -36.65 8.95
C LEU A 439 -21.45 -35.99 7.60
N ALA A 440 -22.51 -35.32 7.15
CA ALA A 440 -22.53 -34.57 5.89
C ALA A 440 -21.55 -33.37 5.95
N ALA A 441 -21.49 -32.67 7.08
CA ALA A 441 -20.54 -31.57 7.30
C ALA A 441 -19.07 -32.07 7.23
N LEU A 442 -18.77 -33.22 7.84
CA LEU A 442 -17.44 -33.84 7.77
C LEU A 442 -17.07 -34.24 6.34
N GLU A 443 -18.00 -34.81 5.58
CA GLU A 443 -17.74 -35.16 4.19
C GLU A 443 -17.51 -33.91 3.33
N HIS A 444 -18.28 -32.84 3.56
CA HIS A 444 -18.09 -31.56 2.89
C HIS A 444 -16.71 -30.95 3.20
N ILE A 445 -16.25 -31.00 4.45
CA ILE A 445 -14.90 -30.55 4.85
C ILE A 445 -13.84 -31.38 4.14
N LYS A 446 -14.00 -32.68 4.07
CA LYS A 446 -13.06 -33.58 3.38
C LYS A 446 -12.96 -33.27 1.88
N GLN A 447 -14.08 -33.03 1.22
CA GLN A 447 -14.14 -32.62 -0.18
C GLN A 447 -13.47 -31.25 -0.39
N ALA A 448 -13.75 -30.27 0.49
CA ALA A 448 -13.12 -28.98 0.47
C ALA A 448 -11.60 -29.06 0.68
N ALA A 449 -11.12 -29.87 1.61
CA ALA A 449 -9.69 -30.07 1.84
C ALA A 449 -8.97 -30.69 0.63
N ALA A 450 -9.65 -31.57 -0.09
CA ALA A 450 -9.11 -32.13 -1.33
C ALA A 450 -9.11 -31.13 -2.49
N ALA A 451 -10.07 -30.22 -2.56
CA ALA A 451 -10.21 -29.25 -3.65
C ALA A 451 -9.33 -27.99 -3.44
N ALA A 452 -9.17 -27.53 -2.20
CA ALA A 452 -8.53 -26.27 -1.87
C ALA A 452 -7.12 -26.09 -2.49
N PRO A 453 -6.22 -27.06 -2.49
CA PRO A 453 -4.91 -26.91 -3.12
C PRO A 453 -5.00 -26.55 -4.61
N GLY A 454 -5.88 -27.22 -5.37
CA GLY A 454 -6.08 -26.98 -6.80
C GLY A 454 -6.72 -25.62 -7.08
N GLU A 455 -7.66 -25.19 -6.24
CA GLU A 455 -8.30 -23.87 -6.34
C GLU A 455 -7.27 -22.75 -6.15
N TRP A 456 -6.47 -22.81 -5.09
CA TRP A 456 -5.41 -21.85 -4.84
C TRP A 456 -4.29 -21.89 -5.88
N GLN A 457 -3.93 -23.07 -6.39
CA GLN A 457 -3.00 -23.18 -7.52
C GLN A 457 -3.54 -22.47 -8.76
N THR A 458 -4.81 -22.65 -9.08
CA THR A 458 -5.47 -21.95 -10.18
C THR A 458 -5.40 -20.42 -9.99
N TRP A 459 -5.66 -19.95 -8.77
CA TRP A 459 -5.56 -18.54 -8.44
C TRP A 459 -4.14 -17.98 -8.61
N PHE A 460 -3.13 -18.70 -8.15
CA PHE A 460 -1.74 -18.28 -8.30
C PHE A 460 -1.26 -18.33 -9.76
N TRP A 461 -1.81 -19.22 -10.60
CA TRP A 461 -1.57 -19.15 -12.03
C TRP A 461 -2.10 -17.84 -12.64
N ILE A 462 -3.25 -17.36 -12.22
CA ILE A 462 -3.77 -16.03 -12.63
C ILE A 462 -2.79 -14.92 -12.20
N CYS A 463 -2.22 -15.01 -10.99
CA CYS A 463 -1.19 -14.08 -10.54
C CYS A 463 0.07 -14.12 -11.42
N ILE A 464 0.53 -15.31 -11.82
CA ILE A 464 1.70 -15.50 -12.72
C ILE A 464 1.43 -14.86 -14.08
N VAL A 465 0.25 -15.04 -14.64
CA VAL A 465 -0.17 -14.36 -15.88
C VAL A 465 -0.10 -12.83 -15.70
N GLY A 466 -0.52 -12.33 -14.54
CA GLY A 466 -0.36 -10.91 -14.18
C GLY A 466 1.09 -10.44 -14.19
N VAL A 467 2.00 -11.24 -13.64
CA VAL A 467 3.45 -10.95 -13.70
C VAL A 467 3.97 -10.92 -15.14
N ALA A 468 3.51 -11.83 -16.01
CA ALA A 468 3.87 -11.83 -17.42
C ALA A 468 3.41 -10.55 -18.15
N PHE A 469 2.21 -10.05 -17.85
CA PHE A 469 1.76 -8.74 -18.35
C PHE A 469 2.66 -7.60 -17.85
N PHE A 470 3.05 -7.59 -16.58
CA PHE A 470 4.00 -6.61 -16.08
C PHE A 470 5.31 -6.62 -16.84
N ILE A 471 5.90 -7.81 -17.04
CA ILE A 471 7.18 -7.95 -17.78
C ILE A 471 7.05 -7.39 -19.21
N ALA A 472 5.94 -7.67 -19.90
CA ALA A 472 5.70 -7.13 -21.23
C ALA A 472 5.66 -5.60 -21.25
N THR A 473 5.07 -4.97 -20.23
CA THR A 473 4.95 -3.50 -20.15
C THR A 473 6.29 -2.79 -19.89
N ILE A 474 7.30 -3.48 -19.33
CA ILE A 474 8.65 -2.90 -19.14
C ILE A 474 9.24 -2.40 -20.45
N PHE A 475 8.97 -3.09 -21.54
CA PHE A 475 9.51 -2.74 -22.88
C PHE A 475 8.82 -1.50 -23.48
N LEU A 476 7.61 -1.17 -23.03
CA LEU A 476 6.88 0.03 -23.47
C LEU A 476 7.31 1.29 -22.71
N MET A 477 7.90 1.15 -21.52
CA MET A 477 8.32 2.28 -20.70
C MET A 477 9.58 2.93 -21.25
N ARG A 478 9.77 4.21 -20.94
CA ARG A 478 11.02 4.93 -21.19
C ARG A 478 12.09 4.50 -20.18
N GLY A 479 13.35 4.75 -20.48
CA GLY A 479 14.47 4.41 -19.59
C GLY A 479 15.51 3.51 -20.26
N ARG A 480 16.68 3.46 -19.68
CA ARG A 480 17.86 2.77 -20.23
C ARG A 480 18.10 1.42 -19.58
N TRP A 481 18.69 0.52 -20.39
CA TRP A 481 19.09 -0.82 -19.96
C TRP A 481 20.51 -0.85 -19.38
N SER A 482 21.38 0.09 -19.80
CA SER A 482 22.76 0.12 -19.36
C SER A 482 23.10 1.39 -18.58
N PRO A 483 23.94 1.29 -17.53
CA PRO A 483 24.38 2.46 -16.76
C PRO A 483 25.19 3.48 -17.58
N ALA A 484 25.88 3.02 -18.62
CA ALA A 484 26.66 3.91 -19.48
C ALA A 484 25.75 4.82 -20.34
N ALA A 485 24.70 4.23 -20.95
CA ALA A 485 23.72 4.99 -21.70
C ALA A 485 22.93 5.97 -20.82
N ALA A 486 22.57 5.56 -19.60
CA ALA A 486 21.88 6.42 -18.65
C ALA A 486 22.71 7.65 -18.27
N ARG A 487 24.01 7.46 -17.99
CA ARG A 487 24.93 8.57 -17.68
C ARG A 487 25.13 9.51 -18.88
N ALA A 488 25.17 8.99 -20.09
CA ALA A 488 25.29 9.83 -21.30
C ALA A 488 24.05 10.71 -21.49
N ASP A 489 22.86 10.17 -21.26
CA ASP A 489 21.60 10.92 -21.34
C ASP A 489 21.51 12.02 -20.25
N ASP A 490 21.92 11.72 -19.02
CA ASP A 490 21.96 12.70 -17.92
C ASP A 490 22.88 13.87 -18.26
N MET A 491 24.10 13.58 -18.77
CA MET A 491 25.04 14.63 -19.16
C MET A 491 24.49 15.48 -20.30
N ALA A 492 23.80 14.88 -21.27
CA ALA A 492 23.18 15.60 -22.38
C ALA A 492 22.03 16.51 -21.90
N HIS A 493 21.22 16.00 -20.92
CA HIS A 493 20.13 16.78 -20.32
C HIS A 493 20.67 17.96 -19.50
N ASP A 494 21.67 17.73 -18.63
CA ASP A 494 22.29 18.78 -17.82
C ASP A 494 22.90 19.88 -18.70
N ALA A 495 23.55 19.50 -19.82
CA ALA A 495 24.08 20.44 -20.79
C ALA A 495 22.97 21.25 -21.51
N ALA A 496 21.80 20.65 -21.75
CA ALA A 496 20.65 21.36 -22.33
C ALA A 496 20.04 22.36 -21.32
N VAL A 497 19.86 21.96 -20.08
CA VAL A 497 19.37 22.85 -19.00
C VAL A 497 20.32 24.02 -18.77
N ALA A 498 21.65 23.76 -18.74
CA ALA A 498 22.64 24.81 -18.58
C ALA A 498 22.57 25.87 -19.71
N ARG A 499 22.39 25.42 -20.97
CA ARG A 499 22.23 26.32 -22.13
C ARG A 499 20.99 27.20 -22.01
N GLU A 500 19.84 26.64 -21.56
CA GLU A 500 18.62 27.41 -21.37
C GLU A 500 18.76 28.45 -20.25
N LEU A 501 19.42 28.08 -19.13
CA LEU A 501 19.71 29.01 -18.05
C LEU A 501 20.61 30.17 -18.51
N GLU A 502 21.65 29.88 -19.30
CA GLU A 502 22.49 30.93 -19.88
C GLU A 502 21.72 31.86 -20.83
N ALA A 503 20.82 31.27 -21.66
CA ALA A 503 19.98 32.06 -22.56
C ALA A 503 19.04 32.99 -21.80
N LEU A 504 18.41 32.51 -20.71
CA LEU A 504 17.57 33.32 -19.82
C LEU A 504 18.35 34.43 -19.13
N ASN A 505 19.56 34.14 -18.64
CA ASN A 505 20.43 35.14 -18.03
C ASN A 505 20.92 36.21 -19.01
N ARG A 506 21.10 35.87 -20.30
CA ARG A 506 21.43 36.85 -21.35
C ARG A 506 20.23 37.71 -21.72
N ALA A 507 19.03 37.15 -21.71
CA ALA A 507 17.79 37.91 -22.00
C ALA A 507 17.36 38.86 -20.86
N ALA A 508 17.83 38.60 -19.64
CA ALA A 508 17.55 39.42 -18.44
C ALA A 508 18.56 40.55 -18.25
N ARG A 509 19.67 40.55 -18.99
CA ARG A 509 20.66 41.65 -19.08
C ARG A 509 20.35 42.57 -20.23
#